data_d4cc6bee74bab9c0c90a51970c84d9ae
#
_entry.id   d4cc6bee74bab9c0c90a51970c84d9ae
#
_cell.length_a   1.000
_cell.length_b   1.000
_cell.length_c   1.000
_cell.angle_alpha   90.00
_cell.angle_beta   90.00
_cell.angle_gamma   90.00
#
_symmetry.space_group_name_H-M   'P 1'
#
loop_
_entity.id
_entity.type
_entity.pdbx_description
1 polymer ?
#
loop_
_entity_poly.entity_id
_entity_poly.type
_entity_poly.pdbx_seq_one_letter_code
_entity_poly.pdbx_strand_id
1 'polypeptide(L)'
;GRPLQAFYRDNAEVRGLAELYPDTLEGLASQGHLRQDHPLVGLSPPASFHMDTFEGESRYIHYLRLAALALNEPYQKMVEEAAGKGEHKPCNIKGDARMRNKALAADDHRYEAKPRPAHNIDILRCCVTFEDVASMRKGIEGLVALARKGCGGVGRVKNGFALSDAEAAKSFHYRSWMMNMVVDFGQTFGEMLSKEKAAGLLDKYLRAPPENPDEPWGRWRRDAQAAAEALRSGEMSRRPAVMVCEVQVLLRPYLEARR
;
A
#
# COMPACT_ATOMS: atom_id res chain seq x y z
N GLY A 1 -21.26 -15.10 -8.42
CA GLY A 1 -21.57 -14.81 -7.01
C GLY A 1 -22.07 -16.01 -6.23
N ARG A 2 -22.98 -16.83 -6.79
CA ARG A 2 -23.53 -18.01 -6.10
C ARG A 2 -22.48 -19.02 -5.61
N PRO A 3 -21.43 -19.40 -6.38
CA PRO A 3 -20.43 -20.34 -5.90
C PRO A 3 -19.67 -19.84 -4.66
N LEU A 4 -19.30 -18.56 -4.60
CA LEU A 4 -18.59 -17.98 -3.45
C LEU A 4 -19.47 -17.87 -2.21
N GLN A 5 -20.76 -17.54 -2.38
CA GLN A 5 -21.73 -17.53 -1.28
C GLN A 5 -21.88 -18.92 -0.66
N ALA A 6 -22.05 -19.94 -1.50
CA ALA A 6 -22.15 -21.33 -1.04
C ALA A 6 -20.86 -21.77 -0.35
N PHE A 7 -19.70 -21.49 -0.93
CA PHE A 7 -18.40 -21.81 -0.34
C PHE A 7 -18.25 -21.22 1.06
N TYR A 8 -18.62 -19.95 1.28
CA TYR A 8 -18.58 -19.32 2.59
C TYR A 8 -19.59 -19.96 3.55
N ARG A 9 -20.87 -20.07 3.12
CA ARG A 9 -21.95 -20.57 3.96
C ARG A 9 -21.73 -22.02 4.42
N ASP A 10 -21.24 -22.87 3.52
CA ASP A 10 -21.16 -24.32 3.75
C ASP A 10 -19.83 -24.73 4.43
N ASN A 11 -18.87 -23.81 4.59
CA ASN A 11 -17.57 -24.07 5.20
C ASN A 11 -17.41 -23.34 6.55
N ALA A 12 -17.50 -24.08 7.66
CA ALA A 12 -17.41 -23.54 9.01
C ALA A 12 -16.03 -22.90 9.32
N GLU A 13 -14.94 -23.50 8.81
CA GLU A 13 -13.59 -22.96 9.00
C GLU A 13 -13.41 -21.59 8.32
N VAL A 14 -13.97 -21.44 7.11
CA VAL A 14 -13.95 -20.16 6.38
C VAL A 14 -14.76 -19.11 7.13
N ARG A 15 -15.95 -19.47 7.68
CA ARG A 15 -16.72 -18.55 8.52
C ARG A 15 -15.96 -18.13 9.78
N GLY A 16 -15.20 -19.04 10.37
CA GLY A 16 -14.35 -18.73 11.53
C GLY A 16 -13.24 -17.72 11.27
N LEU A 17 -12.95 -17.37 10.01
CA LEU A 17 -12.06 -16.25 9.66
C LEU A 17 -12.66 -14.88 10.02
N ALA A 18 -13.98 -14.78 10.21
CA ALA A 18 -14.65 -13.57 10.65
C ALA A 18 -14.14 -13.05 12.01
N GLU A 19 -13.72 -13.96 12.88
CA GLU A 19 -13.22 -13.64 14.22
C GLU A 19 -11.73 -13.33 14.24
N LEU A 20 -11.01 -13.63 13.15
CA LEU A 20 -9.58 -13.44 13.05
C LEU A 20 -9.24 -11.98 12.73
N TYR A 21 -8.82 -11.24 13.73
CA TYR A 21 -8.58 -9.81 13.60
C TYR A 21 -9.77 -9.12 12.91
N PRO A 22 -10.85 -8.85 13.63
CA PRO A 22 -12.01 -8.13 13.11
C PRO A 22 -11.57 -6.76 12.61
N ASP A 23 -12.42 -6.08 11.84
CA ASP A 23 -12.14 -4.72 11.38
C ASP A 23 -11.65 -3.87 12.54
N THR A 24 -10.42 -3.41 12.45
CA THR A 24 -9.76 -2.66 13.51
C THR A 24 -8.93 -1.51 12.95
N LEU A 25 -8.85 -0.47 13.76
CA LEU A 25 -7.93 0.65 13.58
C LEU A 25 -7.01 0.67 14.79
N GLU A 26 -5.71 0.51 14.58
CA GLU A 26 -4.68 0.58 15.63
C GLU A 26 -3.68 1.71 15.34
N GLY A 27 -2.95 2.13 16.35
CA GLY A 27 -1.88 3.11 16.22
C GLY A 27 -2.33 4.37 15.48
N LEU A 28 -1.66 4.71 14.38
CA LEU A 28 -1.94 5.92 13.59
C LEU A 28 -3.36 5.93 13.00
N ALA A 29 -3.90 4.78 12.62
CA ALA A 29 -5.23 4.70 12.05
C ALA A 29 -6.33 5.00 13.07
N SER A 30 -6.17 4.56 14.33
CA SER A 30 -7.14 4.84 15.41
C SER A 30 -7.25 6.33 15.73
N GLN A 31 -6.20 7.09 15.44
CA GLN A 31 -6.14 8.54 15.60
C GLN A 31 -6.54 9.31 14.33
N GLY A 32 -6.93 8.63 13.25
CA GLY A 32 -7.19 9.24 11.96
C GLY A 32 -5.93 9.69 11.20
N HIS A 33 -4.75 9.26 11.62
CA HIS A 33 -3.46 9.75 11.13
C HIS A 33 -2.70 8.73 10.26
N LEU A 34 -3.38 7.71 9.74
CA LEU A 34 -2.75 6.75 8.82
C LEU A 34 -2.51 7.40 7.45
N ARG A 35 -1.41 8.12 7.35
CA ARG A 35 -1.00 8.90 6.18
C ARG A 35 0.49 8.73 5.91
N GLN A 36 0.92 8.89 4.65
CA GLN A 36 2.34 8.83 4.27
C GLN A 36 3.17 9.99 4.84
N ASP A 37 2.55 11.14 5.09
CA ASP A 37 3.22 12.34 5.60
C ASP A 37 3.24 12.45 7.14
N HIS A 38 2.72 11.45 7.85
CA HIS A 38 2.80 11.44 9.31
C HIS A 38 4.27 11.44 9.78
N PRO A 39 4.63 12.16 10.86
CA PRO A 39 6.02 12.25 11.33
C PRO A 39 6.73 10.91 11.53
N LEU A 40 6.03 9.86 12.00
CA LEU A 40 6.58 8.50 12.14
C LEU A 40 6.84 7.80 10.81
N VAL A 41 6.14 8.18 9.74
CA VAL A 41 6.38 7.68 8.38
C VAL A 41 7.43 8.52 7.68
N GLY A 42 7.40 9.83 7.88
CA GLY A 42 8.44 10.74 7.45
C GLY A 42 8.46 11.08 5.96
N LEU A 43 7.45 10.71 5.18
CA LEU A 43 7.34 11.02 3.76
C LEU A 43 6.59 12.34 3.51
N SER A 44 6.81 13.34 4.38
CA SER A 44 6.23 14.69 4.19
C SER A 44 6.77 15.33 2.91
N PRO A 45 5.92 16.05 2.15
CA PRO A 45 6.37 16.77 0.97
C PRO A 45 7.30 17.92 1.36
N PRO A 46 8.38 18.16 0.60
CA PRO A 46 9.20 19.38 0.77
C PRO A 46 8.37 20.65 0.61
N ALA A 47 8.70 21.70 1.37
CA ALA A 47 8.02 23.00 1.28
C ALA A 47 8.03 23.58 -0.15
N SER A 48 9.10 23.29 -0.92
CA SER A 48 9.25 23.73 -2.32
C SER A 48 8.20 23.13 -3.28
N PHE A 49 7.41 22.13 -2.85
CA PHE A 49 6.38 21.58 -3.71
C PHE A 49 5.11 22.43 -3.75
N HIS A 50 4.88 23.30 -2.76
CA HIS A 50 3.69 24.17 -2.72
C HIS A 50 2.39 23.38 -2.79
N MET A 51 2.04 22.65 -1.71
CA MET A 51 0.92 21.68 -1.65
C MET A 51 -0.48 22.26 -1.84
N ASP A 52 -0.62 23.55 -1.92
CA ASP A 52 -1.84 24.28 -2.29
C ASP A 52 -2.10 24.29 -3.80
N THR A 53 -1.11 23.93 -4.61
CA THR A 53 -1.18 23.88 -6.07
C THR A 53 -1.35 22.45 -6.61
N PHE A 54 -1.89 22.36 -7.84
CA PHE A 54 -1.99 21.08 -8.57
C PHE A 54 -0.61 20.50 -8.89
N GLU A 55 0.33 21.34 -9.28
CA GLU A 55 1.71 20.95 -9.58
C GLU A 55 2.41 20.41 -8.34
N GLY A 56 2.18 21.01 -7.18
CA GLY A 56 2.73 20.54 -5.92
C GLY A 56 2.24 19.14 -5.56
N GLU A 57 0.94 18.88 -5.67
CA GLU A 57 0.39 17.54 -5.45
C GLU A 57 0.90 16.54 -6.50
N SER A 58 1.11 16.96 -7.76
CA SER A 58 1.70 16.13 -8.81
C SER A 58 3.13 15.70 -8.45
N ARG A 59 3.99 16.65 -8.05
CA ARG A 59 5.36 16.35 -7.57
C ARG A 59 5.37 15.41 -6.37
N TYR A 60 4.43 15.61 -5.46
CA TYR A 60 4.32 14.75 -4.29
C TYR A 60 3.87 13.31 -4.64
N ILE A 61 3.01 13.13 -5.63
CA ILE A 61 2.68 11.80 -6.16
C ILE A 61 3.94 11.10 -6.69
N HIS A 62 4.75 11.79 -7.50
CA HIS A 62 6.02 11.25 -7.99
C HIS A 62 6.99 10.92 -6.86
N TYR A 63 7.08 11.78 -5.85
CA TYR A 63 7.92 11.57 -4.67
C TYR A 63 7.53 10.29 -3.92
N LEU A 64 6.26 10.09 -3.63
CA LEU A 64 5.76 8.88 -2.98
C LEU A 64 5.99 7.62 -3.83
N ARG A 65 5.83 7.73 -5.16
CA ARG A 65 6.09 6.59 -6.06
C ARG A 65 7.57 6.22 -6.13
N LEU A 66 8.47 7.21 -6.19
CA LEU A 66 9.91 6.97 -6.19
C LEU A 66 10.36 6.32 -4.87
N ALA A 67 9.82 6.77 -3.73
CA ALA A 67 10.04 6.12 -2.44
C ALA A 67 9.56 4.65 -2.47
N ALA A 68 8.35 4.41 -2.98
CA ALA A 68 7.81 3.06 -3.10
C ALA A 68 8.65 2.17 -4.04
N LEU A 69 9.19 2.71 -5.15
CA LEU A 69 10.09 1.97 -6.04
C LEU A 69 11.35 1.49 -5.33
N ALA A 70 11.95 2.35 -4.50
CA ALA A 70 13.13 2.01 -3.73
C ALA A 70 12.86 0.94 -2.67
N LEU A 71 11.65 0.94 -2.09
CA LEU A 71 11.26 0.06 -0.99
C LEU A 71 10.55 -1.22 -1.44
N ASN A 72 10.20 -1.35 -2.72
CA ASN A 72 9.34 -2.44 -3.19
C ASN A 72 9.95 -3.82 -2.96
N GLU A 73 11.18 -4.03 -3.39
CA GLU A 73 11.81 -5.35 -3.27
C GLU A 73 11.96 -5.82 -1.81
N PRO A 74 12.52 -5.02 -0.89
CA PRO A 74 12.60 -5.43 0.51
C PRO A 74 11.22 -5.65 1.13
N TYR A 75 10.21 -4.84 0.78
CA TYR A 75 8.84 -5.06 1.24
C TYR A 75 8.29 -6.43 0.79
N GLN A 76 8.42 -6.74 -0.49
CA GLN A 76 7.92 -8.00 -1.04
C GLN A 76 8.58 -9.20 -0.33
N LYS A 77 9.89 -9.14 -0.09
CA LYS A 77 10.64 -10.17 0.63
C LYS A 77 10.20 -10.32 2.08
N MET A 78 10.02 -9.20 2.79
CA MET A 78 9.54 -9.22 4.19
C MET A 78 8.16 -9.87 4.31
N VAL A 79 7.25 -9.57 3.38
CA VAL A 79 5.91 -10.16 3.36
C VAL A 79 5.95 -11.64 3.01
N GLU A 80 6.74 -12.04 2.00
CA GLU A 80 6.90 -13.44 1.61
C GLU A 80 7.40 -14.30 2.78
N GLU A 81 8.42 -13.83 3.48
CA GLU A 81 8.96 -14.50 4.67
C GLU A 81 7.92 -14.59 5.81
N ALA A 82 7.19 -13.50 6.07
CA ALA A 82 6.20 -13.45 7.15
C ALA A 82 4.96 -14.31 6.85
N ALA A 83 4.53 -14.38 5.60
CA ALA A 83 3.36 -15.14 5.18
C ALA A 83 3.61 -16.66 5.15
N GLY A 84 4.87 -17.12 5.13
CA GLY A 84 5.24 -18.54 5.21
C GLY A 84 4.76 -19.35 3.99
N LYS A 85 3.72 -20.18 4.17
CA LYS A 85 3.20 -21.07 3.11
C LYS A 85 2.29 -20.41 2.09
N GLY A 86 2.00 -19.12 2.23
CA GLY A 86 1.18 -18.38 1.28
C GLY A 86 1.87 -18.20 -0.07
N GLU A 87 1.14 -18.32 -1.16
CA GLU A 87 1.63 -17.90 -2.48
C GLU A 87 1.69 -16.38 -2.53
N HIS A 88 2.89 -15.84 -2.40
CA HIS A 88 3.12 -14.42 -2.47
C HIS A 88 3.11 -13.94 -3.93
N LYS A 89 2.35 -12.88 -4.20
CA LYS A 89 2.29 -12.24 -5.51
C LYS A 89 2.53 -10.75 -5.37
N PRO A 90 3.70 -10.25 -5.83
CA PRO A 90 3.95 -8.83 -5.90
C PRO A 90 2.89 -8.12 -6.74
N CYS A 91 2.39 -7.00 -6.27
CA CYS A 91 1.53 -6.12 -7.06
C CYS A 91 2.36 -4.98 -7.64
N ASN A 92 1.93 -4.48 -8.79
CA ASN A 92 2.53 -3.26 -9.34
C ASN A 92 2.33 -2.10 -8.35
N ILE A 93 3.36 -1.27 -8.22
CA ILE A 93 3.25 0.00 -7.50
C ILE A 93 2.13 0.81 -8.15
N LYS A 94 1.30 1.43 -7.30
CA LYS A 94 0.16 2.21 -7.79
C LYS A 94 0.62 3.31 -8.75
N GLY A 95 -0.02 3.38 -9.92
CA GLY A 95 0.29 4.34 -10.95
C GLY A 95 -0.04 5.79 -10.55
N ASP A 96 0.71 6.77 -11.09
CA ASP A 96 0.51 8.19 -10.81
C ASP A 96 -0.88 8.68 -11.24
N ALA A 97 -1.35 8.28 -12.41
CA ALA A 97 -2.70 8.59 -12.88
C ALA A 97 -3.77 8.10 -11.89
N ARG A 98 -3.61 6.87 -11.36
CA ARG A 98 -4.56 6.31 -10.40
C ARG A 98 -4.48 6.99 -9.03
N MET A 99 -3.30 7.40 -8.57
CA MET A 99 -3.13 8.17 -7.33
C MET A 99 -3.76 9.55 -7.45
N ARG A 100 -3.61 10.20 -8.61
CA ARG A 100 -4.21 11.49 -8.93
C ARG A 100 -5.73 11.41 -8.96
N ASN A 101 -6.27 10.39 -9.64
CA ASN A 101 -7.71 10.17 -9.70
C ASN A 101 -8.31 10.01 -8.30
N LYS A 102 -7.67 9.26 -7.42
CA LYS A 102 -8.09 9.15 -6.01
C LYS A 102 -8.08 10.49 -5.29
N ALA A 103 -7.03 11.30 -5.48
CA ALA A 103 -6.93 12.62 -4.84
C ALA A 103 -8.03 13.59 -5.30
N LEU A 104 -8.65 13.35 -6.46
CA LEU A 104 -9.70 14.19 -7.05
C LEU A 104 -11.11 13.61 -6.94
N ALA A 105 -11.25 12.32 -6.65
CA ALA A 105 -12.54 11.64 -6.56
C ALA A 105 -13.30 12.04 -5.28
N ALA A 106 -14.59 12.34 -5.43
CA ALA A 106 -15.44 12.79 -4.33
C ALA A 106 -15.70 11.71 -3.27
N ASP A 107 -15.64 10.45 -3.69
CA ASP A 107 -15.81 9.26 -2.87
C ASP A 107 -14.47 8.68 -2.33
N ASP A 108 -13.35 9.39 -2.56
CA ASP A 108 -12.03 8.99 -2.08
C ASP A 108 -11.38 10.17 -1.29
N HIS A 109 -10.40 10.90 -1.88
CA HIS A 109 -9.58 11.85 -1.12
C HIS A 109 -9.85 13.34 -1.43
N ARG A 110 -10.84 13.67 -2.27
CA ARG A 110 -11.10 15.05 -2.70
C ARG A 110 -11.30 16.04 -1.54
N TYR A 111 -11.95 15.58 -0.50
CA TYR A 111 -12.32 16.41 0.65
C TYR A 111 -11.43 16.19 1.87
N GLU A 112 -10.41 15.33 1.74
CA GLU A 112 -9.46 15.07 2.78
C GLU A 112 -8.47 16.23 2.98
N ALA A 113 -7.87 16.26 4.18
CA ALA A 113 -6.85 17.25 4.49
C ALA A 113 -5.65 17.15 3.55
N LYS A 114 -5.18 18.31 3.07
CA LYS A 114 -3.96 18.37 2.24
C LYS A 114 -2.70 17.99 3.03
N PRO A 115 -1.71 17.42 2.38
CA PRO A 115 -1.67 17.02 0.97
C PRO A 115 -2.50 15.74 0.74
N ARG A 116 -3.44 15.80 -0.18
CA ARG A 116 -4.34 14.67 -0.49
C ARG A 116 -3.61 13.40 -0.94
N PRO A 117 -2.51 13.46 -1.72
CA PRO A 117 -1.76 12.25 -2.07
C PRO A 117 -1.23 11.45 -0.87
N ALA A 118 -1.05 12.07 0.31
CA ALA A 118 -0.61 11.37 1.53
C ALA A 118 -1.59 10.27 1.99
N HIS A 119 -2.86 10.40 1.63
CA HIS A 119 -3.89 9.41 1.94
C HIS A 119 -3.80 8.14 1.07
N ASN A 120 -2.93 8.10 0.05
CA ASN A 120 -2.67 6.87 -0.69
C ASN A 120 -1.80 5.92 0.15
N ILE A 121 -2.44 5.13 0.99
CA ILE A 121 -1.79 4.17 1.90
C ILE A 121 -1.59 2.77 1.27
N ASP A 122 -1.91 2.62 0.00
CA ASP A 122 -1.88 1.40 -0.80
C ASP A 122 -0.97 1.54 -2.05
N ILE A 123 0.06 2.42 -1.97
CA ILE A 123 1.02 2.63 -3.08
C ILE A 123 1.89 1.39 -3.24
N LEU A 124 2.47 0.94 -2.14
CA LEU A 124 3.27 -0.27 -2.03
C LEU A 124 2.40 -1.38 -1.45
N ARG A 125 2.22 -2.46 -2.23
CA ARG A 125 1.25 -3.49 -1.92
C ARG A 125 1.62 -4.84 -2.50
N CYS A 126 1.01 -5.88 -1.96
CA CYS A 126 1.08 -7.24 -2.46
C CYS A 126 -0.18 -8.03 -2.15
N CYS A 127 -0.26 -9.23 -2.69
CA CYS A 127 -1.30 -10.21 -2.40
C CYS A 127 -0.66 -11.52 -1.95
N VAL A 128 -1.25 -12.17 -0.96
CA VAL A 128 -0.86 -13.51 -0.52
C VAL A 128 -2.07 -14.41 -0.61
N THR A 129 -1.94 -15.55 -1.28
CA THR A 129 -3.03 -16.52 -1.47
C THR A 129 -2.71 -17.82 -0.75
N PHE A 130 -3.68 -18.33 -0.01
CA PHE A 130 -3.57 -19.59 0.72
C PHE A 130 -4.53 -20.64 0.17
N GLU A 131 -4.11 -21.90 0.21
CA GLU A 131 -4.95 -23.02 -0.21
C GLU A 131 -5.98 -23.39 0.86
N ASP A 132 -5.63 -23.25 2.14
CA ASP A 132 -6.45 -23.66 3.28
C ASP A 132 -6.49 -22.59 4.39
N VAL A 133 -7.51 -22.70 5.24
CA VAL A 133 -7.77 -21.77 6.34
C VAL A 133 -6.68 -21.80 7.42
N ALA A 134 -6.14 -22.98 7.72
CA ALA A 134 -5.12 -23.13 8.78
C ALA A 134 -3.82 -22.42 8.40
N SER A 135 -3.38 -22.58 7.13
CA SER A 135 -2.23 -21.87 6.57
C SER A 135 -2.48 -20.36 6.51
N MET A 136 -3.68 -19.94 6.12
CA MET A 136 -4.06 -18.52 6.10
C MET A 136 -4.00 -17.88 7.48
N ARG A 137 -4.50 -18.55 8.54
CA ARG A 137 -4.41 -18.06 9.92
C ARG A 137 -2.96 -17.83 10.34
N LYS A 138 -2.09 -18.82 10.12
CA LYS A 138 -0.65 -18.70 10.43
C LYS A 138 0.02 -17.57 9.64
N GLY A 139 -0.32 -17.43 8.36
CA GLY A 139 0.19 -16.34 7.53
C GLY A 139 -0.23 -14.97 8.04
N ILE A 140 -1.49 -14.78 8.43
CA ILE A 140 -2.00 -13.54 9.01
C ILE A 140 -1.29 -13.23 10.34
N GLU A 141 -1.09 -14.22 11.22
CA GLU A 141 -0.33 -14.07 12.47
C GLU A 141 1.10 -13.60 12.21
N GLY A 142 1.78 -14.18 11.21
CA GLY A 142 3.12 -13.77 10.78
C GLY A 142 3.16 -12.33 10.25
N LEU A 143 2.17 -11.94 9.44
CA LEU A 143 2.05 -10.58 8.91
C LEU A 143 1.77 -9.55 10.01
N VAL A 144 0.92 -9.87 10.98
CA VAL A 144 0.67 -9.02 12.15
C VAL A 144 1.93 -8.89 13.02
N ALA A 145 2.67 -9.99 13.22
CA ALA A 145 3.95 -9.96 13.93
C ALA A 145 4.99 -9.10 13.19
N LEU A 146 5.04 -9.17 11.85
CA LEU A 146 5.87 -8.28 11.03
C LEU A 146 5.50 -6.81 11.24
N ALA A 147 4.21 -6.47 11.15
CA ALA A 147 3.74 -5.11 11.35
C ALA A 147 4.12 -4.55 12.73
N ARG A 148 4.03 -5.37 13.78
CA ARG A 148 4.33 -4.99 15.17
C ARG A 148 5.81 -4.85 15.49
N LYS A 149 6.71 -5.29 14.60
CA LYS A 149 8.16 -5.02 14.75
C LYS A 149 8.54 -3.58 14.41
N GLY A 150 7.73 -2.89 13.61
CA GLY A 150 8.00 -1.52 13.17
C GLY A 150 7.51 -0.45 14.14
N CYS A 151 7.87 0.78 13.86
CA CYS A 151 7.55 1.94 14.69
C CYS A 151 6.06 2.33 14.70
N GLY A 152 5.26 1.87 13.73
CA GLY A 152 3.86 2.28 13.56
C GLY A 152 2.84 1.15 13.66
N GLY A 153 3.28 -0.09 13.66
CA GLY A 153 2.43 -1.26 13.89
C GLY A 153 1.40 -1.53 12.80
N VAL A 154 0.37 -2.28 13.20
CA VAL A 154 -0.85 -2.48 12.41
C VAL A 154 -1.60 -1.16 12.35
N GLY A 155 -1.84 -0.66 11.15
CA GLY A 155 -2.61 0.56 10.97
C GLY A 155 -4.10 0.27 10.91
N ARG A 156 -4.53 -0.45 9.89
CA ARG A 156 -5.94 -0.77 9.63
C ARG A 156 -6.07 -2.20 9.15
N VAL A 157 -7.05 -2.92 9.68
CA VAL A 157 -7.50 -4.21 9.16
C VAL A 157 -8.91 -4.05 8.59
N LYS A 158 -9.15 -4.64 7.43
CA LYS A 158 -10.47 -4.88 6.85
C LYS A 158 -10.66 -6.36 6.67
N ASN A 159 -11.55 -6.94 7.46
CA ASN A 159 -11.84 -8.37 7.39
C ASN A 159 -13.14 -8.61 6.60
N GLY A 160 -13.02 -8.85 5.30
CA GLY A 160 -14.15 -9.16 4.43
C GLY A 160 -14.88 -10.47 4.78
N PHE A 161 -14.26 -11.35 5.56
CA PHE A 161 -14.93 -12.57 6.07
C PHE A 161 -15.95 -12.27 7.16
N ALA A 162 -15.85 -11.12 7.82
CA ALA A 162 -16.80 -10.65 8.83
C ALA A 162 -18.06 -9.97 8.23
N LEU A 163 -18.06 -9.66 6.93
CA LEU A 163 -19.21 -9.04 6.27
C LEU A 163 -20.44 -9.94 6.34
N SER A 164 -21.60 -9.34 6.58
CA SER A 164 -22.89 -10.02 6.40
C SER A 164 -23.09 -10.45 4.94
N ASP A 165 -24.03 -11.36 4.68
CA ASP A 165 -24.36 -11.78 3.31
C ASP A 165 -24.84 -10.60 2.44
N ALA A 166 -25.62 -9.67 3.02
CA ALA A 166 -26.10 -8.48 2.31
C ALA A 166 -24.97 -7.51 1.92
N GLU A 167 -23.98 -7.34 2.78
CA GLU A 167 -22.80 -6.52 2.49
C GLU A 167 -21.91 -7.21 1.46
N ALA A 168 -21.66 -8.51 1.61
CA ALA A 168 -20.83 -9.26 0.68
C ALA A 168 -21.48 -9.35 -0.73
N ALA A 169 -22.81 -9.36 -0.82
CA ALA A 169 -23.53 -9.35 -2.09
C ALA A 169 -23.20 -8.13 -2.95
N LYS A 170 -22.87 -6.97 -2.36
CA LYS A 170 -22.45 -5.74 -3.07
C LYS A 170 -21.15 -5.95 -3.86
N SER A 171 -20.32 -6.92 -3.45
CA SER A 171 -19.07 -7.30 -4.12
C SER A 171 -19.12 -8.75 -4.65
N PHE A 172 -20.30 -9.23 -5.06
CA PHE A 172 -20.52 -10.59 -5.59
C PHE A 172 -20.06 -11.71 -4.64
N HIS A 173 -20.20 -11.49 -3.33
CA HIS A 173 -19.74 -12.38 -2.24
C HIS A 173 -18.22 -12.61 -2.22
N TYR A 174 -17.46 -11.71 -2.84
CA TYR A 174 -16.00 -11.72 -2.73
C TYR A 174 -15.57 -11.32 -1.33
N ARG A 175 -14.69 -12.11 -0.74
CA ARG A 175 -14.15 -11.87 0.61
C ARG A 175 -12.63 -11.93 0.59
N SER A 176 -12.01 -10.99 1.28
CA SER A 176 -10.57 -10.96 1.53
C SER A 176 -10.29 -10.38 2.90
N TRP A 177 -9.14 -10.69 3.44
CA TRP A 177 -8.58 -9.99 4.59
C TRP A 177 -7.51 -9.02 4.09
N MET A 178 -7.50 -7.79 4.59
CA MET A 178 -6.57 -6.76 4.16
C MET A 178 -6.02 -6.00 5.34
N MET A 179 -4.71 -5.74 5.33
CA MET A 179 -4.05 -4.94 6.36
C MET A 179 -3.24 -3.82 5.72
N ASN A 180 -3.39 -2.60 6.26
CA ASN A 180 -2.43 -1.54 6.09
C ASN A 180 -1.51 -1.50 7.32
N MET A 181 -0.20 -1.47 7.10
CA MET A 181 0.82 -1.48 8.14
C MET A 181 1.88 -0.43 7.88
N VAL A 182 2.46 0.11 8.94
CA VAL A 182 3.61 1.01 8.86
C VAL A 182 4.87 0.14 8.95
N VAL A 183 5.58 0.04 7.84
CA VAL A 183 6.77 -0.80 7.71
C VAL A 183 8.01 0.07 7.88
N ASP A 184 8.84 -0.30 8.87
CA ASP A 184 10.19 0.20 9.04
C ASP A 184 11.16 -0.78 8.37
N PHE A 185 11.93 -0.29 7.41
CA PHE A 185 12.86 -1.11 6.64
C PHE A 185 14.22 -1.29 7.32
N GLY A 186 14.42 -0.71 8.50
CA GLY A 186 15.66 -0.83 9.30
C GLY A 186 16.88 -0.15 8.66
N GLN A 187 16.68 0.69 7.66
CA GLN A 187 17.71 1.43 6.94
C GLN A 187 17.23 2.86 6.68
N THR A 188 18.14 3.75 6.31
CA THR A 188 17.79 5.10 5.86
C THR A 188 17.39 5.13 4.38
N PHE A 189 16.69 6.18 3.94
CA PHE A 189 16.41 6.36 2.52
C PHE A 189 17.68 6.48 1.69
N GLY A 190 18.75 7.09 2.22
CA GLY A 190 20.05 7.19 1.53
C GLY A 190 20.64 5.80 1.26
N GLU A 191 20.63 4.91 2.24
CA GLU A 191 21.10 3.53 2.10
C GLU A 191 20.23 2.74 1.10
N MET A 192 18.91 2.92 1.14
CA MET A 192 18.01 2.25 0.20
C MET A 192 18.21 2.73 -1.24
N LEU A 193 18.36 4.04 -1.44
CA LEU A 193 18.52 4.65 -2.76
C LEU A 193 19.91 4.41 -3.37
N SER A 194 20.94 4.15 -2.55
CA SER A 194 22.28 3.83 -3.01
C SER A 194 22.42 2.42 -3.58
N LYS A 195 21.46 1.52 -3.34
CA LYS A 195 21.45 0.19 -3.92
C LYS A 195 21.29 0.26 -5.43
N GLU A 196 22.16 -0.42 -6.17
CA GLU A 196 22.20 -0.40 -7.64
C GLU A 196 20.81 -0.65 -8.27
N LYS A 197 20.09 -1.64 -7.76
CA LYS A 197 18.76 -1.98 -8.25
C LYS A 197 17.75 -0.85 -8.04
N ALA A 198 17.74 -0.21 -6.87
CA ALA A 198 16.86 0.92 -6.58
C ALA A 198 17.22 2.12 -7.47
N ALA A 199 18.50 2.46 -7.58
CA ALA A 199 18.98 3.53 -8.47
C ALA A 199 18.56 3.28 -9.93
N GLY A 200 18.72 2.06 -10.43
CA GLY A 200 18.30 1.68 -11.79
C GLY A 200 16.80 1.79 -12.02
N LEU A 201 15.96 1.45 -11.02
CA LEU A 201 14.51 1.61 -11.10
C LEU A 201 14.09 3.09 -11.13
N LEU A 202 14.73 3.94 -10.32
CA LEU A 202 14.49 5.38 -10.34
C LEU A 202 14.86 5.98 -11.70
N ASP A 203 16.02 5.62 -12.24
CA ASP A 203 16.46 6.10 -13.55
C ASP A 203 15.54 5.63 -14.67
N LYS A 204 15.08 4.38 -14.62
CA LYS A 204 14.08 3.86 -15.55
C LYS A 204 12.78 4.65 -15.48
N TYR A 205 12.31 4.94 -14.26
CA TYR A 205 11.10 5.75 -14.05
C TYR A 205 11.24 7.13 -14.67
N LEU A 206 12.34 7.83 -14.44
CA LEU A 206 12.57 9.19 -14.95
C LEU A 206 12.70 9.26 -16.49
N ARG A 207 12.98 8.13 -17.15
CA ARG A 207 13.03 8.01 -18.63
C ARG A 207 11.73 7.50 -19.24
N ALA A 208 10.83 6.94 -18.43
CA ALA A 208 9.57 6.40 -18.92
C ALA A 208 8.59 7.53 -19.30
N PRO A 209 7.74 7.33 -20.33
CA PRO A 209 6.66 8.26 -20.62
C PRO A 209 5.62 8.26 -19.47
N PRO A 210 4.79 9.34 -19.36
CA PRO A 210 3.70 9.36 -18.41
C PRO A 210 2.72 8.21 -18.68
N GLU A 211 2.12 7.67 -17.63
CA GLU A 211 1.09 6.62 -17.73
C GLU A 211 -0.19 7.16 -18.40
N ASN A 212 -0.50 8.44 -18.19
CA ASN A 212 -1.57 9.11 -18.88
C ASN A 212 -1.02 9.75 -20.18
N PRO A 213 -1.44 9.28 -21.37
CA PRO A 213 -0.96 9.84 -22.66
C PRO A 213 -1.33 11.31 -22.85
N ASP A 214 -2.36 11.80 -22.18
CA ASP A 214 -2.80 13.20 -22.25
C ASP A 214 -1.94 14.13 -21.37
N GLU A 215 -1.07 13.58 -20.52
CA GLU A 215 -0.18 14.37 -19.68
C GLU A 215 1.02 14.89 -20.47
N PRO A 216 1.26 16.21 -20.52
CA PRO A 216 2.40 16.77 -21.23
C PRO A 216 3.73 16.23 -20.69
N TRP A 217 4.47 15.50 -21.50
CA TRP A 217 5.75 14.89 -21.17
C TRP A 217 6.72 15.83 -20.45
N GLY A 218 6.84 17.06 -20.93
CA GLY A 218 7.77 18.03 -20.33
C GLY A 218 7.40 18.41 -18.90
N ARG A 219 6.09 18.52 -18.59
CA ARG A 219 5.62 18.77 -17.21
C ARG A 219 5.85 17.55 -16.34
N TRP A 220 5.40 16.38 -16.76
CA TRP A 220 5.58 15.13 -16.04
C TRP A 220 7.04 14.91 -15.65
N ARG A 221 7.95 15.09 -16.62
CA ARG A 221 9.40 14.92 -16.42
C ARG A 221 9.97 15.90 -15.41
N ARG A 222 9.59 17.19 -15.48
CA ARG A 222 10.02 18.17 -14.49
C ARG A 222 9.57 17.83 -13.07
N ASP A 223 8.31 17.41 -12.92
CA ASP A 223 7.75 17.07 -11.62
C ASP A 223 8.40 15.80 -11.06
N ALA A 224 8.64 14.80 -11.89
CA ALA A 224 9.34 13.57 -11.50
C ALA A 224 10.81 13.83 -11.14
N GLN A 225 11.52 14.72 -11.87
CA GLN A 225 12.88 15.13 -11.54
C GLN A 225 12.96 15.87 -10.21
N ALA A 226 12.09 16.85 -10.00
CA ALA A 226 12.02 17.59 -8.73
C ALA A 226 11.74 16.64 -7.55
N ALA A 227 10.88 15.66 -7.74
CA ALA A 227 10.60 14.62 -6.74
C ALA A 227 11.83 13.74 -6.45
N ALA A 228 12.58 13.34 -7.48
CA ALA A 228 13.80 12.54 -7.32
C ALA A 228 14.91 13.32 -6.61
N GLU A 229 15.09 14.60 -6.92
CA GLU A 229 16.03 15.49 -6.24
C GLU A 229 15.68 15.64 -4.76
N ALA A 230 14.39 15.86 -4.45
CA ALA A 230 13.90 15.95 -3.08
C ALA A 230 14.14 14.66 -2.29
N LEU A 231 13.87 13.51 -2.89
CA LEU A 231 14.08 12.20 -2.25
C LEU A 231 15.56 11.91 -1.98
N ARG A 232 16.46 12.40 -2.85
CA ARG A 232 17.92 12.28 -2.72
C ARG A 232 18.54 13.39 -1.87
N SER A 233 17.76 14.33 -1.35
CA SER A 233 18.30 15.44 -0.53
C SER A 233 19.02 14.91 0.72
N GLY A 234 19.99 15.67 1.21
CA GLY A 234 20.75 15.27 2.41
C GLY A 234 19.89 15.15 3.67
N GLU A 235 18.78 15.87 3.76
CA GLU A 235 17.80 15.70 4.83
C GLU A 235 17.10 14.35 4.71
N MET A 236 16.53 14.06 3.54
CA MET A 236 15.76 12.83 3.31
C MET A 236 16.64 11.58 3.37
N SER A 237 17.89 11.67 2.87
CA SER A 237 18.83 10.57 2.90
C SER A 237 19.14 10.05 4.31
N ARG A 238 19.06 10.92 5.35
CA ARG A 238 19.30 10.55 6.75
C ARG A 238 18.05 10.03 7.47
N ARG A 239 16.87 10.17 6.88
CA ARG A 239 15.63 9.71 7.50
C ARG A 239 15.52 8.18 7.44
N PRO A 240 14.97 7.54 8.49
CA PRO A 240 14.57 6.13 8.40
C PRO A 240 13.66 5.88 7.21
N ALA A 241 13.89 4.79 6.50
CA ALA A 241 13.02 4.36 5.41
C ALA A 241 11.78 3.68 6.01
N VAL A 242 10.69 4.42 6.09
CA VAL A 242 9.40 3.97 6.63
C VAL A 242 8.30 4.30 5.62
N MET A 243 7.33 3.40 5.43
CA MET A 243 6.20 3.62 4.53
C MET A 243 4.95 2.89 5.00
N VAL A 244 3.77 3.49 4.76
CA VAL A 244 2.51 2.75 4.90
C VAL A 244 2.34 1.85 3.69
N CYS A 245 2.17 0.54 3.93
CA CYS A 245 2.05 -0.49 2.91
C CYS A 245 0.74 -1.27 3.09
N GLU A 246 0.33 -2.00 2.05
CA GLU A 246 -0.88 -2.82 2.08
C GLU A 246 -0.56 -4.28 1.73
N VAL A 247 -1.10 -5.23 2.49
CA VAL A 247 -1.16 -6.62 2.12
C VAL A 247 -2.61 -7.11 2.04
N GLN A 248 -2.97 -7.75 0.93
CA GLN A 248 -4.24 -8.41 0.75
C GLN A 248 -4.05 -9.92 0.86
N VAL A 249 -4.86 -10.57 1.69
CA VAL A 249 -4.79 -12.02 1.95
C VAL A 249 -6.07 -12.69 1.46
N LEU A 250 -5.93 -13.78 0.74
CA LEU A 250 -7.00 -14.48 0.05
C LEU A 250 -6.93 -16.00 0.30
N LEU A 251 -8.08 -16.64 0.27
CA LEU A 251 -8.16 -18.07 -0.04
C LEU A 251 -8.30 -18.28 -1.56
N ARG A 252 -7.73 -19.37 -2.06
CA ARG A 252 -7.68 -19.73 -3.50
C ARG A 252 -9.02 -19.60 -4.20
N PRO A 253 -10.15 -20.10 -3.67
CA PRO A 253 -11.45 -19.99 -4.35
C PRO A 253 -11.88 -18.54 -4.62
N TYR A 254 -11.52 -17.59 -3.74
CA TYR A 254 -11.82 -16.16 -3.95
C TYR A 254 -10.93 -15.52 -5.02
N LEU A 255 -9.68 -15.98 -5.17
CA LEU A 255 -8.81 -15.54 -6.24
C LEU A 255 -9.30 -16.02 -7.61
N GLU A 256 -9.68 -17.29 -7.71
CA GLU A 256 -10.16 -17.91 -8.96
C GLU A 256 -11.45 -17.28 -9.48
N ALA A 257 -12.34 -16.89 -8.58
CA ALA A 257 -13.58 -16.21 -8.96
C ALA A 257 -13.38 -14.78 -9.52
N ARG A 258 -12.16 -14.23 -9.43
CA ARG A 258 -11.79 -12.94 -10.04
C ARG A 258 -11.33 -13.05 -11.50
N ARG A 259 -11.06 -14.26 -11.95
CA ARG A 259 -10.63 -14.55 -13.33
C ARG A 259 -11.84 -14.78 -14.22
#